data_86553e932fe486aac2b7d021820cd886
#
_entry.id   86553e932fe486aac2b7d021820cd886
#
_cell.length_a   1.000
_cell.length_b   1.000
_cell.length_c   1.000
_cell.angle_alpha   90.00
_cell.angle_beta   90.00
_cell.angle_gamma   90.00
#
_symmetry.space_group_name_H-M   'P 1'
#
loop_
_entity.id
_entity.type
_entity.pdbx_description
1 polymer ?
#
loop_
_entity_poly.entity_id
_entity_poly.type
_entity_poly.pdbx_seq_one_letter_code
_entity_poly.pdbx_strand_id
1 'polypeptide(L)'
;MIIAYIHGFCSSSKAKKAQIMKAELLKNYKDIKFVSLDFSDNFKIAMEELNEQIQSLLKEDPKVCLAASSLGGFMARLLSIKYDLKVALVNPCLYPVKFVRDNNYVGTTLKNFDTGHEFKIEESDLEYLEEQEALLPKFNLKNASVFLQAGDEVLDYTFALKFFMRGGVGGFSLKDGGSHGYDDFEEEVGMIVEFFKKD
;
A
#
# COMPACT_ATOMS: atom_id res chain seq x y z
N MET A 1 -11.85 1.87 15.68
CA MET A 1 -11.05 1.31 14.56
C MET A 1 -10.19 2.40 13.97
N ILE A 2 -8.94 2.09 13.68
CA ILE A 2 -8.01 3.00 13.00
C ILE A 2 -7.73 2.48 11.59
N ILE A 3 -7.80 3.36 10.59
CA ILE A 3 -7.32 3.08 9.23
C ILE A 3 -6.02 3.87 9.03
N ALA A 4 -4.91 3.15 8.85
CA ALA A 4 -3.60 3.73 8.52
C ALA A 4 -3.35 3.61 7.02
N TYR A 5 -2.96 4.72 6.38
CA TYR A 5 -2.68 4.76 4.94
C TYR A 5 -1.18 4.76 4.67
N ILE A 6 -0.73 3.88 3.79
CA ILE A 6 0.67 3.74 3.35
C ILE A 6 0.75 4.14 1.88
N HIS A 7 1.45 5.25 1.61
CA HIS A 7 1.58 5.82 0.27
C HIS A 7 2.54 5.01 -0.63
N GLY A 8 2.58 5.36 -1.91
CA GLY A 8 3.46 4.75 -2.90
C GLY A 8 4.87 5.34 -2.90
N PHE A 9 5.67 4.88 -3.87
CA PHE A 9 7.05 5.31 -4.10
C PHE A 9 7.14 6.80 -4.44
N CYS A 10 8.18 7.49 -3.97
CA CYS A 10 8.43 8.92 -4.20
C CYS A 10 7.27 9.84 -3.79
N SER A 11 6.51 9.50 -2.75
CA SER A 11 5.34 10.24 -2.28
C SER A 11 5.42 10.49 -0.77
N SER A 12 4.32 10.95 -0.15
CA SER A 12 4.23 11.26 1.28
C SER A 12 2.84 10.99 1.84
N SER A 13 2.64 11.27 3.13
CA SER A 13 1.31 11.27 3.78
C SER A 13 0.30 12.21 3.11
N LYS A 14 0.75 13.13 2.25
CA LYS A 14 -0.07 14.06 1.47
C LYS A 14 -0.55 13.50 0.14
N ALA A 15 -0.25 12.24 -0.18
CA ALA A 15 -0.69 11.56 -1.39
C ALA A 15 -2.19 11.78 -1.68
N LYS A 16 -2.55 12.01 -2.95
CA LYS A 16 -3.92 12.32 -3.38
C LYS A 16 -4.94 11.30 -2.83
N LYS A 17 -4.63 10.00 -2.93
CA LYS A 17 -5.52 8.93 -2.41
C LYS A 17 -5.69 8.98 -0.89
N ALA A 18 -4.65 9.34 -0.14
CA ALA A 18 -4.75 9.54 1.30
C ALA A 18 -5.70 10.69 1.65
N GLN A 19 -5.61 11.80 0.92
CA GLN A 19 -6.48 12.97 1.12
C GLN A 19 -7.94 12.66 0.76
N ILE A 20 -8.19 11.94 -0.34
CA ILE A 20 -9.53 11.49 -0.73
C ILE A 20 -10.12 10.58 0.36
N MET A 21 -9.37 9.56 0.79
CA MET A 21 -9.83 8.65 1.85
C MET A 21 -10.14 9.42 3.14
N LYS A 22 -9.27 10.34 3.55
CA LYS A 22 -9.50 11.19 4.72
C LYS A 22 -10.82 11.97 4.61
N ALA A 23 -11.05 12.61 3.47
CA ALA A 23 -12.24 13.41 3.23
C ALA A 23 -13.53 12.55 3.29
N GLU A 24 -13.53 11.40 2.62
CA GLU A 24 -14.66 10.48 2.61
C GLU A 24 -14.93 9.87 3.99
N LEU A 25 -13.90 9.51 4.75
CA LEU A 25 -14.06 9.02 6.11
C LEU A 25 -14.62 10.08 7.05
N LEU A 26 -14.13 11.32 6.99
CA LEU A 26 -14.65 12.43 7.79
C LEU A 26 -16.12 12.74 7.49
N LYS A 27 -16.52 12.59 6.23
CA LYS A 27 -17.89 12.83 5.79
C LYS A 27 -18.85 11.73 6.23
N ASN A 28 -18.47 10.47 6.04
CA ASN A 28 -19.39 9.33 6.07
C ASN A 28 -19.16 8.36 7.25
N TYR A 29 -17.97 8.39 7.92
CA TYR A 29 -17.55 7.39 8.92
C TYR A 29 -16.81 8.04 10.09
N LYS A 30 -17.48 8.91 10.81
CA LYS A 30 -16.89 9.77 11.86
C LYS A 30 -16.31 9.01 13.07
N ASP A 31 -16.69 7.76 13.24
CA ASP A 31 -16.20 6.82 14.26
C ASP A 31 -14.87 6.16 13.90
N ILE A 32 -14.38 6.38 12.67
CA ILE A 32 -13.11 5.82 12.19
C ILE A 32 -12.01 6.86 12.28
N LYS A 33 -10.97 6.56 13.04
CA LYS A 33 -9.74 7.37 13.05
C LYS A 33 -8.92 7.06 11.80
N PHE A 34 -8.54 8.11 11.06
CA PHE A 34 -7.65 8.00 9.90
C PHE A 34 -6.28 8.59 10.20
N VAL A 35 -5.23 7.86 9.81
CA VAL A 35 -3.84 8.29 9.92
C VAL A 35 -3.14 8.02 8.60
N SER A 36 -2.60 9.04 7.95
CA SER A 36 -1.69 8.86 6.81
C SER A 36 -0.26 8.84 7.33
N LEU A 37 0.47 7.77 7.03
CA LEU A 37 1.81 7.55 7.57
C LEU A 37 2.86 8.21 6.68
N ASP A 38 3.83 8.88 7.29
CA ASP A 38 5.07 9.33 6.65
C ASP A 38 6.20 8.36 7.00
N PHE A 39 7.07 8.10 6.05
CA PHE A 39 8.25 7.24 6.21
C PHE A 39 9.32 7.59 5.18
N SER A 40 10.54 7.12 5.41
CA SER A 40 11.72 7.36 4.59
C SER A 40 11.57 6.84 3.16
N ASP A 41 12.28 7.48 2.22
CA ASP A 41 12.43 6.95 0.85
C ASP A 41 13.37 5.72 0.78
N ASN A 42 14.17 5.45 1.83
CA ASN A 42 14.96 4.21 1.96
C ASN A 42 14.09 3.06 2.44
N PHE A 43 14.07 1.94 1.72
CA PHE A 43 13.15 0.82 1.97
C PHE A 43 13.28 0.19 3.36
N LYS A 44 14.51 0.02 3.84
CA LYS A 44 14.76 -0.58 5.16
C LYS A 44 14.31 0.35 6.28
N ILE A 45 14.73 1.61 6.22
CA ILE A 45 14.33 2.63 7.21
C ILE A 45 12.80 2.80 7.19
N ALA A 46 12.19 2.87 6.00
CA ALA A 46 10.74 2.95 5.86
C ALA A 46 10.02 1.82 6.59
N MET A 47 10.49 0.58 6.47
CA MET A 47 9.87 -0.56 7.16
C MET A 47 10.08 -0.52 8.67
N GLU A 48 11.21 -0.02 9.15
CA GLU A 48 11.47 0.21 10.58
C GLU A 48 10.50 1.26 11.14
N GLU A 49 10.40 2.42 10.49
CA GLU A 49 9.50 3.52 10.87
C GLU A 49 8.02 3.11 10.82
N LEU A 50 7.61 2.39 9.76
CA LEU A 50 6.24 1.86 9.65
C LEU A 50 5.93 0.86 10.77
N ASN A 51 6.87 -0.02 11.12
CA ASN A 51 6.69 -0.95 12.23
C ASN A 51 6.47 -0.21 13.56
N GLU A 52 7.25 0.81 13.86
CA GLU A 52 7.10 1.61 15.07
C GLU A 52 5.74 2.31 15.13
N GLN A 53 5.34 2.95 14.02
CA GLN A 53 4.05 3.63 13.90
C GLN A 53 2.88 2.66 14.07
N ILE A 54 2.91 1.48 13.41
CA ILE A 54 1.85 0.47 13.55
C ILE A 54 1.77 -0.07 14.98
N GLN A 55 2.90 -0.33 15.64
CA GLN A 55 2.91 -0.73 17.04
C GLN A 55 2.29 0.33 17.95
N SER A 56 2.52 1.61 17.66
CA SER A 56 1.92 2.71 18.41
C SER A 56 0.39 2.74 18.23
N LEU A 57 -0.08 2.57 16.98
CA LEU A 57 -1.51 2.55 16.68
C LEU A 57 -2.21 1.33 17.30
N LEU A 58 -1.56 0.16 17.32
CA LEU A 58 -2.10 -1.05 17.94
C LEU A 58 -2.20 -0.94 19.48
N LYS A 59 -1.38 -0.11 20.12
CA LYS A 59 -1.52 0.21 21.55
C LYS A 59 -2.72 1.14 21.82
N GLU A 60 -3.08 1.98 20.85
CA GLU A 60 -4.21 2.88 20.96
C GLU A 60 -5.54 2.18 20.68
N ASP A 61 -5.62 1.37 19.62
CA ASP A 61 -6.81 0.62 19.23
C ASP A 61 -6.38 -0.75 18.65
N PRO A 62 -6.85 -1.87 19.18
CA PRO A 62 -6.49 -3.19 18.67
C PRO A 62 -7.00 -3.44 17.24
N LYS A 63 -8.01 -2.69 16.78
CA LYS A 63 -8.55 -2.80 15.43
C LYS A 63 -7.89 -1.76 14.51
N VAL A 64 -6.65 -2.06 14.09
CA VAL A 64 -5.92 -1.31 13.05
C VAL A 64 -6.06 -2.03 11.72
N CYS A 65 -6.39 -1.29 10.65
CA CYS A 65 -6.44 -1.78 9.27
C CYS A 65 -5.57 -0.89 8.39
N LEU A 66 -5.03 -1.44 7.30
CA LEU A 66 -4.13 -0.74 6.40
C LEU A 66 -4.80 -0.49 5.06
N ALA A 67 -4.78 0.74 4.59
CA ALA A 67 -5.04 1.05 3.18
C ALA A 67 -3.73 1.46 2.53
N ALA A 68 -3.43 0.95 1.34
CA ALA A 68 -2.12 1.17 0.74
C ALA A 68 -2.18 1.19 -0.78
N SER A 69 -1.30 1.96 -1.41
CA SER A 69 -1.22 2.02 -2.87
C SER A 69 0.19 1.76 -3.39
N SER A 70 0.28 1.16 -4.58
CA SER A 70 1.54 0.95 -5.29
C SER A 70 2.58 0.23 -4.40
N LEU A 71 3.79 0.77 -4.23
CA LEU A 71 4.83 0.24 -3.34
C LEU A 71 4.36 0.11 -1.89
N GLY A 72 3.52 1.04 -1.40
CA GLY A 72 2.90 0.92 -0.08
C GLY A 72 2.10 -0.37 0.08
N GLY A 73 1.54 -0.91 -1.00
CA GLY A 73 0.85 -2.20 -1.01
C GLY A 73 1.79 -3.38 -0.74
N PHE A 74 3.04 -3.30 -1.17
CA PHE A 74 4.07 -4.29 -0.78
C PHE A 74 4.36 -4.21 0.73
N MET A 75 4.62 -3.01 1.24
CA MET A 75 4.90 -2.79 2.66
C MET A 75 3.72 -3.21 3.55
N ALA A 76 2.48 -2.89 3.15
CA ALA A 76 1.27 -3.28 3.87
C ALA A 76 1.12 -4.80 3.97
N ARG A 77 1.48 -5.56 2.94
CA ARG A 77 1.47 -7.04 3.00
C ARG A 77 2.47 -7.59 4.01
N LEU A 78 3.67 -7.01 4.10
CA LEU A 78 4.66 -7.39 5.11
C LEU A 78 4.16 -7.11 6.53
N LEU A 79 3.56 -5.94 6.75
CA LEU A 79 2.95 -5.59 8.04
C LEU A 79 1.76 -6.49 8.37
N SER A 80 0.94 -6.85 7.38
CA SER A 80 -0.15 -7.82 7.56
C SER A 80 0.36 -9.21 7.95
N ILE A 81 1.47 -9.69 7.36
CA ILE A 81 2.10 -10.94 7.79
C ILE A 81 2.53 -10.88 9.26
N LYS A 82 3.09 -9.74 9.68
CA LYS A 82 3.65 -9.58 11.02
C LYS A 82 2.60 -9.41 12.11
N TYR A 83 1.52 -8.69 11.81
CA TYR A 83 0.53 -8.25 12.80
C TYR A 83 -0.88 -8.81 12.56
N ASP A 84 -1.06 -9.66 11.55
CA ASP A 84 -2.35 -10.21 11.11
C ASP A 84 -3.41 -9.15 10.83
N LEU A 85 -3.01 -8.07 10.11
CA LEU A 85 -3.89 -6.94 9.81
C LEU A 85 -4.61 -7.12 8.47
N LYS A 86 -5.86 -6.62 8.39
CA LYS A 86 -6.56 -6.46 7.11
C LYS A 86 -5.94 -5.33 6.30
N VAL A 87 -5.85 -5.52 4.98
CA VAL A 87 -5.25 -4.56 4.06
C VAL A 87 -6.15 -4.31 2.85
N ALA A 88 -6.34 -3.06 2.47
CA ALA A 88 -6.91 -2.65 1.19
C ALA A 88 -5.77 -2.21 0.27
N LEU A 89 -5.61 -2.90 -0.84
CA LEU A 89 -4.49 -2.76 -1.77
C LEU A 89 -4.98 -2.11 -3.08
N VAL A 90 -4.49 -0.91 -3.37
CA VAL A 90 -4.91 -0.10 -4.54
C VAL A 90 -3.78 -0.06 -5.55
N ASN A 91 -3.97 -0.64 -6.73
CA ASN A 91 -2.94 -0.81 -7.75
C ASN A 91 -1.58 -1.21 -7.15
N PRO A 92 -1.51 -2.35 -6.40
CA PRO A 92 -0.35 -2.67 -5.58
C PRO A 92 0.85 -3.13 -6.40
N CYS A 93 2.04 -2.65 -6.02
CA CYS A 93 3.29 -3.24 -6.49
C CYS A 93 3.48 -4.62 -5.84
N LEU A 94 3.47 -5.68 -6.63
CA LEU A 94 3.66 -7.04 -6.14
C LEU A 94 5.12 -7.39 -5.94
N TYR A 95 5.97 -6.92 -6.87
CA TYR A 95 7.36 -7.31 -7.01
C TYR A 95 8.24 -6.06 -7.13
N PRO A 96 8.58 -5.39 -6.00
CA PRO A 96 9.36 -4.16 -6.02
C PRO A 96 10.77 -4.34 -6.58
N VAL A 97 11.41 -5.49 -6.42
CA VAL A 97 12.72 -5.78 -7.03
C VAL A 97 12.62 -5.70 -8.56
N LYS A 98 11.59 -6.37 -9.14
CA LYS A 98 11.36 -6.29 -10.58
C LYS A 98 11.08 -4.85 -11.02
N PHE A 99 10.25 -4.12 -10.28
CA PHE A 99 9.93 -2.72 -10.58
C PHE A 99 11.17 -1.84 -10.60
N VAL A 100 12.05 -1.96 -9.60
CA VAL A 100 13.29 -1.18 -9.53
C VAL A 100 14.24 -1.53 -10.68
N ARG A 101 14.39 -2.82 -11.01
CA ARG A 101 15.26 -3.30 -12.09
C ARG A 101 14.77 -2.89 -13.47
N ASP A 102 13.47 -3.07 -13.77
CA ASP A 102 12.89 -2.75 -15.07
C ASP A 102 12.98 -1.25 -15.39
N ASN A 103 12.96 -0.40 -14.36
CA ASN A 103 13.09 1.05 -14.50
C ASN A 103 14.53 1.55 -14.39
N ASN A 104 15.53 0.68 -14.22
CA ASN A 104 16.94 1.04 -14.05
C ASN A 104 17.19 2.07 -12.93
N TYR A 105 16.50 1.92 -11.80
CA TYR A 105 16.58 2.90 -10.71
C TYR A 105 17.82 2.75 -9.81
N VAL A 106 18.51 1.61 -9.86
CA VAL A 106 19.76 1.40 -9.09
C VAL A 106 20.84 2.37 -9.52
N GLY A 107 21.46 3.06 -8.57
CA GLY A 107 22.48 4.07 -8.80
C GLY A 107 21.94 5.40 -9.37
N THR A 108 20.65 5.48 -9.72
CA THR A 108 20.03 6.69 -10.22
C THR A 108 19.59 7.59 -9.07
N THR A 109 19.84 8.91 -9.19
CA THR A 109 19.26 9.89 -8.26
C THR A 109 17.78 10.07 -8.56
N LEU A 110 16.95 9.75 -7.61
CA LEU A 110 15.51 9.90 -7.65
C LEU A 110 15.09 11.08 -6.78
N LYS A 111 13.87 11.59 -7.03
CA LYS A 111 13.32 12.70 -6.27
C LYS A 111 11.92 12.36 -5.79
N ASN A 112 11.69 12.54 -4.51
CA ASN A 112 10.36 12.46 -3.93
C ASN A 112 9.52 13.64 -4.43
N PHE A 113 8.37 13.35 -5.06
CA PHE A 113 7.53 14.37 -5.71
C PHE A 113 6.87 15.34 -4.75
N ASP A 114 6.57 14.89 -3.52
CA ASP A 114 5.87 15.68 -2.52
C ASP A 114 6.83 16.50 -1.64
N THR A 115 7.98 15.93 -1.29
CA THR A 115 8.95 16.55 -0.36
C THR A 115 10.10 17.26 -1.06
N GLY A 116 10.40 16.86 -2.30
CA GLY A 116 11.56 17.32 -3.03
C GLY A 116 12.89 16.67 -2.59
N HIS A 117 12.86 15.73 -1.64
CA HIS A 117 14.02 14.99 -1.17
C HIS A 117 14.63 14.16 -2.30
N GLU A 118 15.95 14.26 -2.47
CA GLU A 118 16.70 13.46 -3.44
C GLU A 118 17.36 12.28 -2.72
N PHE A 119 17.24 11.10 -3.33
CA PHE A 119 17.79 9.87 -2.78
C PHE A 119 18.26 8.94 -3.90
N LYS A 120 19.00 7.89 -3.55
CA LYS A 120 19.40 6.84 -4.48
C LYS A 120 18.97 5.49 -3.96
N ILE A 121 18.71 4.58 -4.89
CA ILE A 121 18.55 3.15 -4.59
C ILE A 121 19.91 2.50 -4.88
N GLU A 122 20.48 1.87 -3.88
CA GLU A 122 21.73 1.13 -3.97
C GLU A 122 21.48 -0.38 -4.12
N GLU A 123 22.49 -1.16 -4.50
CA GLU A 123 22.35 -2.64 -4.58
C GLU A 123 21.91 -3.27 -3.25
N SER A 124 22.38 -2.72 -2.12
CA SER A 124 21.96 -3.18 -0.79
C SER A 124 20.45 -2.98 -0.52
N ASP A 125 19.83 -2.00 -1.17
CA ASP A 125 18.37 -1.82 -1.07
C ASP A 125 17.62 -2.91 -1.85
N LEU A 126 18.19 -3.35 -3.00
CA LEU A 126 17.64 -4.50 -3.74
C LEU A 126 17.78 -5.79 -2.95
N GLU A 127 18.95 -6.05 -2.36
CA GLU A 127 19.18 -7.23 -1.50
C GLU A 127 18.14 -7.26 -0.37
N TYR A 128 17.93 -6.12 0.28
CA TYR A 128 16.89 -6.00 1.31
C TYR A 128 15.49 -6.30 0.75
N LEU A 129 15.12 -5.75 -0.40
CA LEU A 129 13.82 -6.02 -1.03
C LEU A 129 13.64 -7.50 -1.40
N GLU A 130 14.69 -8.17 -1.91
CA GLU A 130 14.69 -9.61 -2.22
C GLU A 130 14.43 -10.45 -0.96
N GLU A 131 15.07 -10.11 0.17
CA GLU A 131 14.81 -10.74 1.46
C GLU A 131 13.35 -10.57 1.90
N GLN A 132 12.80 -9.36 1.74
CA GLN A 132 11.40 -9.09 2.11
C GLN A 132 10.41 -9.77 1.16
N GLU A 133 10.67 -9.84 -0.14
CA GLU A 133 9.84 -10.56 -1.10
C GLU A 133 9.74 -12.06 -0.75
N ALA A 134 10.80 -12.66 -0.23
CA ALA A 134 10.82 -14.06 0.21
C ALA A 134 9.83 -14.37 1.35
N LEU A 135 9.35 -13.35 2.07
CA LEU A 135 8.35 -13.51 3.13
C LEU A 135 6.90 -13.55 2.60
N LEU A 136 6.65 -12.99 1.40
CA LEU A 136 5.31 -12.81 0.85
C LEU A 136 4.48 -14.10 0.67
N PRO A 137 5.06 -15.30 0.47
CA PRO A 137 4.27 -16.54 0.46
C PRO A 137 3.49 -16.81 1.76
N LYS A 138 3.87 -16.17 2.86
CA LYS A 138 3.17 -16.24 4.16
C LYS A 138 1.95 -15.31 4.25
N PHE A 139 1.73 -14.43 3.27
CA PHE A 139 0.64 -13.47 3.28
C PHE A 139 -0.73 -14.16 3.16
N ASN A 140 -1.60 -13.90 4.13
CA ASN A 140 -2.95 -14.42 4.12
C ASN A 140 -3.83 -13.60 3.16
N LEU A 141 -4.17 -14.16 2.01
CA LEU A 141 -4.97 -13.48 0.99
C LEU A 141 -6.38 -13.10 1.50
N LYS A 142 -6.94 -13.80 2.47
CA LYS A 142 -8.24 -13.45 3.08
C LYS A 142 -8.21 -12.10 3.79
N ASN A 143 -7.02 -11.66 4.23
CA ASN A 143 -6.82 -10.36 4.84
C ASN A 143 -6.74 -9.22 3.81
N ALA A 144 -6.81 -9.51 2.51
CA ALA A 144 -6.73 -8.51 1.46
C ALA A 144 -8.08 -8.20 0.81
N SER A 145 -8.36 -6.91 0.59
CA SER A 145 -9.28 -6.43 -0.43
C SER A 145 -8.47 -5.67 -1.48
N VAL A 146 -8.67 -6.00 -2.75
CA VAL A 146 -7.81 -5.55 -3.86
C VAL A 146 -8.62 -4.72 -4.84
N PHE A 147 -8.06 -3.57 -5.21
CA PHE A 147 -8.68 -2.58 -6.10
C PHE A 147 -7.72 -2.32 -7.26
N LEU A 148 -8.14 -2.66 -8.48
CA LEU A 148 -7.33 -2.53 -9.69
C LEU A 148 -8.02 -1.66 -10.72
N GLN A 149 -7.24 -0.92 -11.49
CA GLN A 149 -7.69 -0.29 -12.73
C GLN A 149 -6.91 -0.85 -13.91
N ALA A 150 -7.64 -1.27 -14.96
CA ALA A 150 -7.05 -1.92 -16.13
C ALA A 150 -6.18 -0.97 -16.98
N GLY A 151 -6.35 0.34 -16.82
CA GLY A 151 -5.54 1.38 -17.46
C GLY A 151 -4.30 1.80 -16.67
N ASP A 152 -3.87 1.04 -15.65
CA ASP A 152 -2.63 1.33 -14.90
C ASP A 152 -1.42 1.27 -15.85
N GLU A 153 -0.84 2.44 -16.12
CA GLU A 153 0.28 2.63 -17.05
C GLU A 153 1.65 2.39 -16.42
N VAL A 154 1.69 2.22 -15.09
CA VAL A 154 2.92 2.02 -14.31
C VAL A 154 3.13 0.54 -13.98
N LEU A 155 2.07 -0.12 -13.54
CA LEU A 155 2.09 -1.52 -13.11
C LEU A 155 1.07 -2.33 -13.91
N ASP A 156 1.55 -3.32 -14.66
CA ASP A 156 0.64 -4.24 -15.37
C ASP A 156 -0.31 -4.93 -14.39
N TYR A 157 -1.56 -4.47 -14.38
CA TYR A 157 -2.61 -4.98 -13.49
C TYR A 157 -2.83 -6.49 -13.63
N THR A 158 -2.50 -7.09 -14.79
CA THR A 158 -2.71 -8.52 -15.03
C THR A 158 -1.86 -9.40 -14.12
N PHE A 159 -0.70 -8.92 -13.66
CA PHE A 159 0.10 -9.63 -12.65
C PHE A 159 -0.63 -9.67 -11.32
N ALA A 160 -1.17 -8.53 -10.87
CA ALA A 160 -1.95 -8.46 -9.64
C ALA A 160 -3.23 -9.29 -9.74
N LEU A 161 -3.95 -9.19 -10.86
CA LEU A 161 -5.14 -10.00 -11.13
C LEU A 161 -4.82 -11.50 -11.03
N LYS A 162 -3.80 -11.99 -11.75
CA LYS A 162 -3.40 -13.40 -11.71
C LYS A 162 -2.97 -13.86 -10.32
N PHE A 163 -2.27 -13.01 -9.58
CA PHE A 163 -1.81 -13.35 -8.23
C PHE A 163 -2.99 -13.50 -7.26
N PHE A 164 -3.87 -12.50 -7.18
CA PHE A 164 -4.95 -12.48 -6.21
C PHE A 164 -6.11 -13.42 -6.56
N MET A 165 -6.37 -13.68 -7.83
CA MET A 165 -7.41 -14.64 -8.26
C MET A 165 -7.08 -16.11 -7.91
N ARG A 166 -5.84 -16.42 -7.53
CA ARG A 166 -5.45 -17.79 -7.13
C ARG A 166 -5.92 -18.20 -5.75
N GLY A 167 -6.29 -17.28 -4.88
CA GLY A 167 -6.31 -17.56 -3.47
C GLY A 167 -7.44 -17.05 -2.59
N GLY A 168 -8.58 -16.62 -3.10
CA GLY A 168 -9.71 -16.26 -2.24
C GLY A 168 -9.45 -15.03 -1.36
N VAL A 169 -9.23 -13.88 -2.00
CA VAL A 169 -9.15 -12.57 -1.33
C VAL A 169 -10.46 -12.22 -0.64
N GLY A 170 -10.40 -11.42 0.42
CA GLY A 170 -11.57 -10.97 1.18
C GLY A 170 -12.46 -9.96 0.44
N GLY A 171 -11.92 -9.29 -0.59
CA GLY A 171 -12.64 -8.39 -1.48
C GLY A 171 -11.86 -8.13 -2.77
N PHE A 172 -12.56 -7.79 -3.85
CA PHE A 172 -11.93 -7.54 -5.14
C PHE A 172 -12.77 -6.57 -5.97
N SER A 173 -12.12 -5.54 -6.53
CA SER A 173 -12.69 -4.61 -7.50
C SER A 173 -11.72 -4.47 -8.67
N LEU A 174 -12.23 -4.56 -9.89
CA LEU A 174 -11.49 -4.26 -11.13
C LEU A 174 -12.35 -3.34 -11.96
N LYS A 175 -11.85 -2.13 -12.21
CA LYS A 175 -12.48 -1.16 -13.10
C LYS A 175 -11.77 -1.16 -14.45
N ASP A 176 -12.53 -1.03 -15.51
CA ASP A 176 -12.00 -0.84 -16.86
C ASP A 176 -11.45 0.59 -17.02
N GLY A 177 -10.37 0.76 -17.79
CA GLY A 177 -9.69 2.05 -17.95
C GLY A 177 -9.01 2.54 -16.65
N GLY A 178 -9.05 3.85 -16.43
CA GLY A 178 -8.41 4.53 -15.30
C GLY A 178 -6.91 4.69 -15.44
N SER A 179 -6.20 4.83 -14.32
CA SER A 179 -4.75 5.10 -14.29
C SER A 179 -4.07 4.49 -13.05
N HIS A 180 -2.73 4.55 -12.96
CA HIS A 180 -2.00 4.19 -11.73
C HIS A 180 -2.45 5.03 -10.53
N GLY A 181 -2.84 6.27 -10.79
CA GLY A 181 -3.42 7.17 -9.80
C GLY A 181 -4.72 6.67 -9.17
N TYR A 182 -5.38 5.71 -9.77
CA TYR A 182 -6.71 5.19 -9.44
C TYR A 182 -7.78 6.29 -9.52
N ASP A 183 -8.31 6.50 -10.69
CA ASP A 183 -9.38 7.46 -10.93
C ASP A 183 -10.64 7.04 -10.15
N ASP A 184 -11.42 8.02 -9.69
CA ASP A 184 -12.65 7.79 -8.91
C ASP A 184 -12.43 6.95 -7.63
N PHE A 185 -11.29 7.13 -6.94
CA PHE A 185 -10.94 6.39 -5.73
C PHE A 185 -11.95 6.58 -4.59
N GLU A 186 -12.61 7.73 -4.53
CA GLU A 186 -13.66 8.03 -3.56
C GLU A 186 -14.81 7.01 -3.57
N GLU A 187 -15.13 6.43 -4.72
CA GLU A 187 -16.18 5.41 -4.86
C GLU A 187 -15.82 4.10 -4.14
N GLU A 188 -14.53 3.80 -4.01
CA GLU A 188 -14.05 2.57 -3.38
C GLU A 188 -13.96 2.65 -1.85
N VAL A 189 -13.94 3.84 -1.27
CA VAL A 189 -13.75 4.03 0.19
C VAL A 189 -14.83 3.30 0.99
N GLY A 190 -16.08 3.32 0.51
CA GLY A 190 -17.18 2.59 1.14
C GLY A 190 -16.92 1.08 1.18
N MET A 191 -16.50 0.49 0.07
CA MET A 191 -16.19 -0.94 -0.02
C MET A 191 -14.99 -1.32 0.86
N ILE A 192 -13.97 -0.46 0.95
CA ILE A 192 -12.82 -0.64 1.85
C ILE A 192 -13.28 -0.68 3.31
N VAL A 193 -14.10 0.27 3.72
CA VAL A 193 -14.64 0.33 5.10
C VAL A 193 -15.46 -0.90 5.43
N GLU A 194 -16.35 -1.31 4.54
CA GLU A 194 -17.17 -2.52 4.74
C GLU A 194 -16.32 -3.79 4.84
N PHE A 195 -15.23 -3.89 4.06
CA PHE A 195 -14.28 -4.99 4.19
C PHE A 195 -13.59 -4.97 5.57
N PHE A 196 -13.18 -3.81 6.07
CA PHE A 196 -12.50 -3.68 7.36
C PHE A 196 -13.43 -3.94 8.55
N LYS A 197 -14.73 -3.70 8.40
CA LYS A 197 -15.73 -3.96 9.45
C LYS A 197 -16.09 -5.44 9.61
N LYS A 198 -15.94 -6.24 8.56
CA LYS A 198 -16.18 -7.70 8.65
C LYS A 198 -15.24 -8.31 9.69
N ASP A 199 -15.67 -9.35 10.36
CA ASP A 199 -14.86 -10.14 11.31
C ASP A 199 -13.97 -11.13 10.56
#